data_319b723f4e2ca222a99019a41f9ebe53
#
_entry.id   319b723f4e2ca222a99019a41f9ebe53
#
_cell.length_a   1.000
_cell.length_b   1.000
_cell.length_c   1.000
_cell.angle_alpha   90.00
_cell.angle_beta   90.00
_cell.angle_gamma   90.00
#
_symmetry.space_group_name_H-M   'P 1'
#
loop_
_entity.id
_entity.type
_entity.pdbx_description
1 polymer ?
#
loop_
_entity_poly.entity_id
_entity_poly.type
_entity_poly.pdbx_seq_one_letter_code
_entity_poly.pdbx_strand_id
1 'polypeptide(L)'
;MIGVLLVNLGTPDNPKTPAVRKYLREFLMDGRVIDIPYIFRSLLVNGIIAPFRAPKSAKIYQELWDERGSPLKYYGEDVARDLQAYLGEGYYVRLAMRYQSPDMASALADMQAKNLKKLIIIPFFPQYASATTGSVFERVMELMKDWQVMPDLSLVSYFYDHPDFAKYFASKAANYQKDVDFDYYLFSYHGVPERHIRKGDYSKNTCVFGTCCDSITEKNHGCYRAQCHETTRRIAAEMGLKPGTFGTAFQSRLGRDPWLQPYTDETIKKLVGEGKKKILAFSPAFVADCLETTIEVGEEYKELFEEAGGEHWQLVESLNNSPEWVGILEDLVIKS
;
A
#
# COMPACT_ATOMS: atom_id res chain seq x y z
N MET A 1 -21.96 17.56 -10.79
CA MET A 1 -21.31 16.93 -9.63
C MET A 1 -20.18 16.05 -10.13
N ILE A 2 -19.06 16.02 -9.42
CA ILE A 2 -17.90 15.17 -9.68
C ILE A 2 -17.86 14.08 -8.60
N GLY A 3 -17.76 12.82 -9.01
CA GLY A 3 -17.56 11.70 -8.07
C GLY A 3 -16.08 11.50 -7.78
N VAL A 4 -15.74 11.20 -6.53
CA VAL A 4 -14.39 10.82 -6.12
C VAL A 4 -14.49 9.49 -5.37
N LEU A 5 -14.02 8.42 -5.98
CA LEU A 5 -13.97 7.10 -5.38
C LEU A 5 -12.57 6.83 -4.86
N LEU A 6 -12.43 6.83 -3.54
CA LEU A 6 -11.23 6.43 -2.82
C LEU A 6 -11.26 4.92 -2.63
N VAL A 7 -10.22 4.19 -3.02
CA VAL A 7 -10.23 2.72 -2.93
C VAL A 7 -9.00 2.22 -2.19
N ASN A 8 -9.22 1.57 -1.04
CA ASN A 8 -8.17 0.84 -0.34
C ASN A 8 -8.28 -0.67 -0.60
N LEU A 9 -7.27 -1.44 -0.17
CA LEU A 9 -7.19 -2.88 -0.40
C LEU A 9 -8.38 -3.62 0.21
N GLY A 10 -8.65 -3.35 1.45
CA GLY A 10 -9.67 -4.03 2.23
C GLY A 10 -9.12 -4.73 3.46
N THR A 11 -10.04 -5.10 4.32
CA THR A 11 -9.78 -5.75 5.61
C THR A 11 -10.94 -6.68 5.93
N PRO A 12 -10.78 -7.71 6.77
CA PRO A 12 -11.92 -8.52 7.21
C PRO A 12 -13.00 -7.66 7.87
N ASP A 13 -14.28 -8.02 7.74
CA ASP A 13 -15.39 -7.30 8.40
C ASP A 13 -15.30 -7.36 9.94
N ASN A 14 -14.63 -8.37 10.48
CA ASN A 14 -14.28 -8.51 11.90
C ASN A 14 -13.07 -9.46 12.06
N PRO A 15 -12.39 -9.49 13.23
CA PRO A 15 -11.18 -10.28 13.42
C PRO A 15 -11.43 -11.77 13.73
N LYS A 16 -12.65 -12.28 13.50
CA LYS A 16 -12.98 -13.70 13.72
C LYS A 16 -12.58 -14.55 12.52
N THR A 17 -12.16 -15.77 12.75
CA THR A 17 -11.71 -16.72 11.71
C THR A 17 -12.62 -16.82 10.48
N PRO A 18 -13.97 -16.87 10.60
CA PRO A 18 -14.84 -16.95 9.40
C PRO A 18 -14.75 -15.70 8.50
N ALA A 19 -14.72 -14.51 9.09
CA ALA A 19 -14.58 -13.24 8.34
C ALA A 19 -13.19 -13.11 7.70
N VAL A 20 -12.13 -13.44 8.43
CA VAL A 20 -10.78 -13.48 7.91
C VAL A 20 -10.65 -14.50 6.76
N ARG A 21 -11.29 -15.67 6.88
CA ARG A 21 -11.32 -16.67 5.80
C ARG A 21 -12.02 -16.15 4.55
N LYS A 22 -13.14 -15.44 4.72
CA LYS A 22 -13.88 -14.81 3.61
C LYS A 22 -12.99 -13.77 2.91
N TYR A 23 -12.35 -12.89 3.67
CA TYR A 23 -11.41 -11.89 3.15
C TYR A 23 -10.24 -12.53 2.38
N LEU A 24 -9.55 -13.51 2.99
CA LEU A 24 -8.44 -14.20 2.35
C LEU A 24 -8.83 -14.90 1.03
N ARG A 25 -10.04 -15.48 0.98
CA ARG A 25 -10.56 -16.08 -0.25
C ARG A 25 -10.76 -15.04 -1.35
N GLU A 26 -11.42 -13.95 -1.03
CA GLU A 26 -11.69 -12.89 -2.01
C GLU A 26 -10.38 -12.27 -2.52
N PHE A 27 -9.47 -11.92 -1.61
CA PHE A 27 -8.17 -11.34 -1.93
C PHE A 27 -7.28 -12.28 -2.77
N LEU A 28 -7.10 -13.51 -2.33
CA LEU A 28 -6.17 -14.46 -2.99
C LEU A 28 -6.77 -15.12 -4.25
N MET A 29 -8.09 -15.04 -4.45
CA MET A 29 -8.73 -15.46 -5.70
C MET A 29 -8.60 -14.43 -6.82
N ASP A 30 -8.11 -13.23 -6.54
CA ASP A 30 -7.79 -12.25 -7.59
C ASP A 30 -6.63 -12.75 -8.46
N GLY A 31 -6.84 -12.75 -9.79
CA GLY A 31 -5.84 -13.19 -10.76
C GLY A 31 -4.63 -12.29 -10.88
N ARG A 32 -4.71 -11.04 -10.40
CA ARG A 32 -3.59 -10.12 -10.32
C ARG A 32 -2.76 -10.31 -9.06
N VAL A 33 -3.33 -10.92 -8.02
CA VAL A 33 -2.63 -11.27 -6.76
C VAL A 33 -1.93 -12.62 -6.90
N ILE A 34 -2.69 -13.67 -7.25
CA ILE A 34 -2.14 -15.00 -7.56
C ILE A 34 -2.37 -15.30 -9.04
N ASP A 35 -1.38 -15.01 -9.86
CA ASP A 35 -1.43 -14.99 -11.32
C ASP A 35 -1.22 -16.37 -11.98
N ILE A 36 -1.83 -17.41 -11.39
CA ILE A 36 -1.90 -18.76 -11.94
C ILE A 36 -3.30 -19.06 -12.50
N PRO A 37 -3.47 -20.08 -13.37
CA PRO A 37 -4.78 -20.43 -13.92
C PRO A 37 -5.83 -20.65 -12.84
N TYR A 38 -7.07 -20.19 -13.10
CA TYR A 38 -8.17 -20.13 -12.14
C TYR A 38 -8.39 -21.44 -11.36
N ILE A 39 -8.36 -22.60 -12.03
CA ILE A 39 -8.60 -23.90 -11.41
C ILE A 39 -7.54 -24.18 -10.33
N PHE A 40 -6.25 -24.00 -10.65
CA PHE A 40 -5.14 -24.22 -9.71
C PHE A 40 -5.18 -23.20 -8.58
N ARG A 41 -5.48 -21.94 -8.89
CA ARG A 41 -5.68 -20.87 -7.88
C ARG A 41 -6.83 -21.23 -6.94
N SER A 42 -7.96 -21.68 -7.46
CA SER A 42 -9.11 -22.09 -6.66
C SER A 42 -8.80 -23.25 -5.72
N LEU A 43 -8.14 -24.29 -6.22
CA LEU A 43 -7.71 -25.43 -5.40
C LEU A 43 -6.73 -25.00 -4.31
N LEU A 44 -5.74 -24.18 -4.65
CA LEU A 44 -4.74 -23.68 -3.71
C LEU A 44 -5.38 -22.79 -2.62
N VAL A 45 -6.18 -21.81 -3.02
CA VAL A 45 -6.76 -20.84 -2.09
C VAL A 45 -7.84 -21.47 -1.22
N ASN A 46 -8.81 -22.16 -1.81
CA ASN A 46 -9.94 -22.70 -1.07
C ASN A 46 -9.61 -24.01 -0.34
N GLY A 47 -8.73 -24.84 -0.89
CA GLY A 47 -8.37 -26.13 -0.31
C GLY A 47 -7.23 -26.05 0.71
N ILE A 48 -6.30 -25.11 0.55
CA ILE A 48 -5.08 -25.05 1.37
C ILE A 48 -4.97 -23.71 2.12
N ILE A 49 -4.83 -22.58 1.41
CA ILE A 49 -4.43 -21.34 2.08
C ILE A 49 -5.51 -20.85 3.04
N ALA A 50 -6.74 -20.64 2.57
CA ALA A 50 -7.79 -20.06 3.37
C ALA A 50 -8.18 -20.92 4.59
N PRO A 51 -8.27 -22.27 4.52
CA PRO A 51 -8.55 -23.08 5.70
C PRO A 51 -7.47 -23.01 6.78
N PHE A 52 -6.19 -23.13 6.39
CA PHE A 52 -5.07 -23.24 7.35
C PHE A 52 -4.51 -21.89 7.79
N ARG A 53 -4.55 -20.86 6.94
CA ARG A 53 -4.03 -19.53 7.25
C ARG A 53 -5.02 -18.67 8.04
N ALA A 54 -6.34 -18.79 7.78
CA ALA A 54 -7.33 -17.94 8.42
C ALA A 54 -7.32 -17.97 9.95
N PRO A 55 -7.15 -19.11 10.64
CA PRO A 55 -7.08 -19.12 12.11
C PRO A 55 -5.85 -18.37 12.66
N LYS A 56 -4.70 -18.48 11.97
CA LYS A 56 -3.47 -17.76 12.35
C LYS A 56 -3.61 -16.26 12.11
N SER A 57 -4.07 -15.89 10.91
CA SER A 57 -4.28 -14.48 10.57
C SER A 57 -5.35 -13.84 11.47
N ALA A 58 -6.37 -14.59 11.89
CA ALA A 58 -7.40 -14.06 12.80
C ALA A 58 -6.83 -13.62 14.16
N LYS A 59 -5.82 -14.32 14.68
CA LYS A 59 -5.12 -13.92 15.93
C LYS A 59 -4.41 -12.57 15.72
N ILE A 60 -3.67 -12.44 14.65
CA ILE A 60 -2.95 -11.20 14.32
C ILE A 60 -3.94 -10.04 14.08
N TYR A 61 -5.07 -10.29 13.40
CA TYR A 61 -6.12 -9.27 13.28
C TYR A 61 -6.75 -8.90 14.63
N GLN A 62 -6.82 -9.81 15.61
CA GLN A 62 -7.29 -9.50 16.96
C GLN A 62 -6.34 -8.55 17.72
N GLU A 63 -5.05 -8.67 17.50
CA GLU A 63 -4.02 -7.78 18.07
C GLU A 63 -4.08 -6.37 17.45
N LEU A 64 -4.32 -6.28 16.13
CA LEU A 64 -4.46 -5.02 15.41
C LEU A 64 -5.79 -4.29 15.71
N TRP A 65 -6.85 -5.04 16.07
CA TRP A 65 -8.22 -4.52 16.16
C TRP A 65 -8.42 -3.70 17.44
N ASP A 66 -8.85 -2.46 17.30
CA ASP A 66 -9.19 -1.58 18.42
C ASP A 66 -10.72 -1.37 18.57
N GLU A 67 -11.14 -0.43 19.42
CA GLU A 67 -12.54 -0.09 19.68
C GLU A 67 -13.26 0.45 18.43
N ARG A 68 -12.53 1.08 17.49
CA ARG A 68 -13.05 1.59 16.22
C ARG A 68 -13.08 0.51 15.13
N GLY A 69 -12.44 -0.62 15.35
CA GLY A 69 -12.31 -1.71 14.39
C GLY A 69 -10.93 -1.77 13.69
N SER A 70 -10.89 -2.04 12.39
CA SER A 70 -9.65 -2.07 11.62
C SER A 70 -9.13 -0.66 11.31
N PRO A 71 -7.86 -0.32 11.65
CA PRO A 71 -7.25 0.96 11.34
C PRO A 71 -7.36 1.33 9.85
N LEU A 72 -7.07 0.38 8.97
CA LEU A 72 -7.20 0.57 7.52
C LEU A 72 -8.58 1.10 7.11
N LYS A 73 -9.63 0.65 7.78
CA LYS A 73 -11.01 1.03 7.47
C LYS A 73 -11.36 2.38 8.05
N TYR A 74 -11.21 2.55 9.36
CA TYR A 74 -11.69 3.79 9.99
C TYR A 74 -10.85 5.02 9.59
N TYR A 75 -9.55 4.89 9.34
CA TYR A 75 -8.77 5.99 8.77
C TYR A 75 -9.23 6.34 7.35
N GLY A 76 -9.56 5.34 6.53
CA GLY A 76 -10.13 5.60 5.21
C GLY A 76 -11.50 6.32 5.28
N GLU A 77 -12.36 5.96 6.24
CA GLU A 77 -13.65 6.61 6.47
C GLU A 77 -13.47 8.06 6.94
N ASP A 78 -12.54 8.31 7.87
CA ASP A 78 -12.19 9.65 8.33
C ASP A 78 -11.72 10.53 7.17
N VAL A 79 -10.77 10.03 6.37
CA VAL A 79 -10.23 10.74 5.21
C VAL A 79 -11.31 11.05 4.17
N ALA A 80 -12.20 10.09 3.88
CA ALA A 80 -13.29 10.33 2.93
C ALA A 80 -14.25 11.41 3.42
N ARG A 81 -14.59 11.42 4.72
CA ARG A 81 -15.42 12.45 5.36
C ARG A 81 -14.75 13.81 5.27
N ASP A 82 -13.47 13.90 5.63
CA ASP A 82 -12.73 15.15 5.71
C ASP A 82 -12.48 15.72 4.31
N LEU A 83 -12.15 14.88 3.33
CA LEU A 83 -12.03 15.29 1.92
C LEU A 83 -13.39 15.78 1.35
N GLN A 84 -14.51 15.12 1.69
CA GLN A 84 -15.84 15.59 1.30
C GLN A 84 -16.13 16.98 1.86
N ALA A 85 -15.81 17.21 3.13
CA ALA A 85 -15.99 18.52 3.76
C ALA A 85 -15.13 19.60 3.10
N TYR A 86 -13.91 19.25 2.70
CA TYR A 86 -12.97 20.14 2.06
C TYR A 86 -13.39 20.53 0.63
N LEU A 87 -13.80 19.55 -0.17
CA LEU A 87 -14.20 19.74 -1.58
C LEU A 87 -15.59 20.38 -1.73
N GLY A 88 -16.48 20.28 -0.73
CA GLY A 88 -17.80 20.88 -0.72
C GLY A 88 -18.83 20.19 -1.61
N GLU A 89 -19.97 20.89 -1.87
CA GLU A 89 -21.18 20.31 -2.49
C GLU A 89 -21.03 19.96 -3.98
N GLY A 90 -20.00 20.47 -4.66
CA GLY A 90 -19.71 20.15 -6.07
C GLY A 90 -19.21 18.72 -6.29
N TYR A 91 -18.79 18.07 -5.23
CA TYR A 91 -18.19 16.74 -5.22
C TYR A 91 -19.00 15.73 -4.42
N TYR A 92 -18.83 14.46 -4.75
CA TYR A 92 -19.40 13.33 -4.03
C TYR A 92 -18.30 12.30 -3.76
N VAL A 93 -17.79 12.31 -2.52
CA VAL A 93 -16.67 11.45 -2.11
C VAL A 93 -17.21 10.15 -1.49
N ARG A 94 -16.67 9.02 -1.89
CA ARG A 94 -16.96 7.70 -1.31
C ARG A 94 -15.68 6.92 -1.08
N LEU A 95 -15.60 6.24 0.05
CA LEU A 95 -14.62 5.18 0.28
C LEU A 95 -15.18 3.84 -0.19
N ALA A 96 -14.35 3.03 -0.82
CA ALA A 96 -14.61 1.62 -1.05
C ALA A 96 -13.36 0.78 -0.74
N MET A 97 -13.61 -0.50 -0.49
CA MET A 97 -12.57 -1.51 -0.36
C MET A 97 -12.56 -2.39 -1.61
N ARG A 98 -11.37 -2.72 -2.11
CA ARG A 98 -11.24 -3.68 -3.22
C ARG A 98 -11.77 -5.05 -2.82
N TYR A 99 -11.57 -5.43 -1.55
CA TYR A 99 -12.06 -6.66 -0.94
C TYR A 99 -12.82 -6.36 0.35
N GLN A 100 -14.01 -6.95 0.52
CA GLN A 100 -14.94 -6.78 1.63
C GLN A 100 -15.59 -5.39 1.68
N SER A 101 -16.01 -4.95 2.85
CA SER A 101 -16.88 -3.78 3.02
C SER A 101 -16.14 -2.53 3.52
N PRO A 102 -16.53 -1.33 3.01
CA PRO A 102 -17.57 -1.03 2.03
C PRO A 102 -17.15 -1.44 0.62
N ASP A 103 -17.99 -2.18 -0.10
CA ASP A 103 -17.60 -2.76 -1.38
C ASP A 103 -17.70 -1.77 -2.56
N MET A 104 -16.89 -2.00 -3.60
CA MET A 104 -16.85 -1.15 -4.78
C MET A 104 -18.16 -1.14 -5.58
N ALA A 105 -18.91 -2.25 -5.58
CA ALA A 105 -20.14 -2.34 -6.36
C ALA A 105 -21.21 -1.41 -5.78
N SER A 106 -21.41 -1.44 -4.46
CA SER A 106 -22.34 -0.55 -3.76
C SER A 106 -21.92 0.92 -3.92
N ALA A 107 -20.62 1.24 -3.76
CA ALA A 107 -20.13 2.60 -3.91
C ALA A 107 -20.35 3.15 -5.34
N LEU A 108 -20.06 2.34 -6.37
CA LEU A 108 -20.29 2.74 -7.77
C LEU A 108 -21.78 2.84 -8.11
N ALA A 109 -22.64 1.98 -7.56
CA ALA A 109 -24.10 2.10 -7.73
C ALA A 109 -24.64 3.40 -7.13
N ASP A 110 -24.19 3.79 -5.94
CA ASP A 110 -24.51 5.09 -5.33
C ASP A 110 -24.06 6.26 -6.21
N MET A 111 -22.87 6.16 -6.80
CA MET A 111 -22.33 7.17 -7.69
C MET A 111 -23.09 7.25 -9.03
N GLN A 112 -23.47 6.11 -9.58
CA GLN A 112 -24.30 6.06 -10.79
C GLN A 112 -25.63 6.80 -10.60
N ALA A 113 -26.28 6.60 -9.44
CA ALA A 113 -27.54 7.24 -9.09
C ALA A 113 -27.44 8.79 -8.98
N LYS A 114 -26.21 9.35 -8.84
CA LYS A 114 -25.96 10.79 -8.79
C LYS A 114 -25.83 11.45 -10.15
N ASN A 115 -25.84 10.69 -11.25
CA ASN A 115 -25.67 11.19 -12.61
C ASN A 115 -24.46 12.10 -12.75
N LEU A 116 -23.29 11.57 -12.41
CA LEU A 116 -22.03 12.31 -12.35
C LEU A 116 -21.56 12.76 -13.75
N LYS A 117 -20.98 13.94 -13.84
CA LYS A 117 -20.29 14.41 -15.07
C LYS A 117 -18.92 13.76 -15.22
N LYS A 118 -18.23 13.58 -14.09
CA LYS A 118 -16.89 13.01 -14.00
C LYS A 118 -16.80 12.10 -12.80
N LEU A 119 -16.01 11.04 -12.92
CA LEU A 119 -15.66 10.12 -11.85
C LEU A 119 -14.15 9.97 -11.77
N ILE A 120 -13.59 10.31 -10.62
CA ILE A 120 -12.16 10.21 -10.33
C ILE A 120 -11.97 9.01 -9.41
N ILE A 121 -11.09 8.08 -9.79
CA ILE A 121 -10.75 6.89 -9.00
C ILE A 121 -9.34 7.08 -8.43
N ILE A 122 -9.22 7.05 -7.11
CA ILE A 122 -7.95 7.18 -6.41
C ILE A 122 -7.71 5.94 -5.55
N PRO A 123 -6.94 4.96 -6.06
CA PRO A 123 -6.47 3.86 -5.23
C PRO A 123 -5.48 4.36 -4.18
N PHE A 124 -5.61 3.88 -2.94
CA PHE A 124 -4.77 4.28 -1.82
C PHE A 124 -3.40 3.59 -1.81
N PHE A 125 -2.80 3.50 -3.01
CA PHE A 125 -1.49 2.90 -3.22
C PHE A 125 -0.56 3.92 -3.88
N PRO A 126 0.41 4.48 -3.14
CA PRO A 126 1.30 5.50 -3.68
C PRO A 126 2.07 5.03 -4.91
N GLN A 127 2.53 3.76 -4.91
CA GLN A 127 3.23 3.16 -6.03
C GLN A 127 2.29 2.22 -6.80
N TYR A 128 2.37 2.23 -8.14
CA TYR A 128 1.59 1.35 -8.99
C TYR A 128 2.04 -0.11 -8.87
N ALA A 129 1.12 -0.99 -8.52
CA ALA A 129 1.30 -2.43 -8.70
C ALA A 129 0.09 -3.07 -9.40
N SER A 130 0.34 -4.11 -10.22
CA SER A 130 -0.75 -4.83 -10.89
C SER A 130 -1.73 -5.44 -9.89
N ALA A 131 -1.21 -5.96 -8.76
CA ALA A 131 -2.01 -6.60 -7.72
C ALA A 131 -2.80 -5.62 -6.84
N THR A 132 -2.56 -4.32 -6.92
CA THR A 132 -3.26 -3.27 -6.16
C THR A 132 -3.98 -2.31 -7.09
N THR A 133 -3.32 -1.28 -7.59
CA THR A 133 -3.92 -0.28 -8.51
C THR A 133 -4.51 -0.94 -9.75
N GLY A 134 -3.79 -1.89 -10.36
CA GLY A 134 -4.29 -2.62 -11.52
C GLY A 134 -5.55 -3.43 -11.23
N SER A 135 -5.63 -4.08 -10.06
CA SER A 135 -6.81 -4.82 -9.60
C SER A 135 -8.01 -3.91 -9.36
N VAL A 136 -7.78 -2.71 -8.78
CA VAL A 136 -8.84 -1.71 -8.59
C VAL A 136 -9.39 -1.25 -9.94
N PHE A 137 -8.53 -0.90 -10.90
CA PHE A 137 -8.96 -0.42 -12.21
C PHE A 137 -9.72 -1.50 -12.99
N GLU A 138 -9.23 -2.73 -13.00
CA GLU A 138 -9.95 -3.85 -13.60
C GLU A 138 -11.36 -3.99 -13.01
N ARG A 139 -11.48 -3.94 -11.68
CA ARG A 139 -12.76 -4.05 -11.00
C ARG A 139 -13.71 -2.89 -11.29
N VAL A 140 -13.21 -1.66 -11.38
CA VAL A 140 -14.01 -0.50 -11.81
C VAL A 140 -14.57 -0.72 -13.21
N MET A 141 -13.73 -1.12 -14.18
CA MET A 141 -14.15 -1.37 -15.55
C MET A 141 -15.19 -2.49 -15.65
N GLU A 142 -15.01 -3.58 -14.89
CA GLU A 142 -15.99 -4.67 -14.81
C GLU A 142 -17.36 -4.21 -14.29
N LEU A 143 -17.37 -3.38 -13.23
CA LEU A 143 -18.60 -2.91 -12.60
C LEU A 143 -19.32 -1.84 -13.44
N MET A 144 -18.58 -1.07 -14.21
CA MET A 144 -19.14 0.01 -15.02
C MET A 144 -19.48 -0.41 -16.45
N LYS A 145 -19.05 -1.58 -16.93
CA LYS A 145 -19.17 -2.01 -18.34
C LYS A 145 -20.59 -1.92 -18.93
N ASP A 146 -21.61 -2.07 -18.08
CA ASP A 146 -23.01 -2.09 -18.50
C ASP A 146 -23.73 -0.74 -18.25
N TRP A 147 -23.00 0.31 -17.84
CA TRP A 147 -23.59 1.63 -17.65
C TRP A 147 -23.97 2.24 -19.01
N GLN A 148 -25.22 2.67 -19.15
CA GLN A 148 -25.69 3.29 -20.38
C GLN A 148 -25.12 4.69 -20.61
N VAL A 149 -24.86 5.42 -19.51
CA VAL A 149 -24.23 6.75 -19.54
C VAL A 149 -22.94 6.66 -18.72
N MET A 150 -21.82 6.86 -19.39
CA MET A 150 -20.50 6.87 -18.76
C MET A 150 -20.10 8.31 -18.45
N PRO A 151 -19.71 8.63 -17.21
CA PRO A 151 -19.07 9.91 -16.91
C PRO A 151 -17.66 9.96 -17.50
N ASP A 152 -17.09 11.17 -17.61
CA ASP A 152 -15.64 11.28 -17.83
C ASP A 152 -14.89 10.54 -16.73
N LEU A 153 -13.97 9.64 -17.09
CA LEU A 153 -13.27 8.79 -16.13
C LEU A 153 -11.81 9.21 -16.00
N SER A 154 -11.40 9.54 -14.77
CA SER A 154 -10.00 9.80 -14.42
C SER A 154 -9.49 8.74 -13.47
N LEU A 155 -8.35 8.10 -13.81
CA LEU A 155 -7.72 7.03 -13.06
C LEU A 155 -6.36 7.50 -12.55
N VAL A 156 -6.23 7.71 -11.24
CA VAL A 156 -4.96 8.08 -10.60
C VAL A 156 -4.13 6.82 -10.41
N SER A 157 -3.11 6.63 -11.24
CA SER A 157 -2.32 5.40 -11.26
C SER A 157 -1.31 5.30 -10.11
N TYR A 158 -0.78 6.42 -9.66
CA TYR A 158 0.19 6.54 -8.57
C TYR A 158 0.27 8.00 -8.09
N PHE A 159 0.85 8.22 -6.93
CA PHE A 159 1.12 9.55 -6.37
C PHE A 159 2.39 9.58 -5.48
N TYR A 160 3.26 8.58 -5.62
CA TYR A 160 4.52 8.48 -4.87
C TYR A 160 5.45 9.69 -5.10
N ASP A 161 5.27 10.40 -6.20
CA ASP A 161 6.05 11.57 -6.62
C ASP A 161 5.41 12.89 -6.19
N HIS A 162 4.26 12.85 -5.50
CA HIS A 162 3.67 14.06 -4.92
C HIS A 162 4.62 14.69 -3.91
N PRO A 163 4.96 16.00 -4.04
CA PRO A 163 5.97 16.64 -3.17
C PRO A 163 5.65 16.49 -1.69
N ASP A 164 4.39 16.69 -1.31
CA ASP A 164 3.99 16.67 0.09
C ASP A 164 3.94 15.27 0.69
N PHE A 165 3.94 14.22 -0.14
CA PHE A 165 4.09 12.85 0.33
C PHE A 165 5.48 12.61 0.96
N ALA A 166 6.55 13.02 0.30
CA ALA A 166 7.90 12.91 0.85
C ALA A 166 8.11 13.83 2.05
N LYS A 167 7.61 15.06 2.00
CA LYS A 167 7.68 16.03 3.11
C LYS A 167 6.97 15.53 4.37
N TYR A 168 5.81 14.84 4.21
CA TYR A 168 5.10 14.25 5.36
C TYR A 168 6.02 13.32 6.14
N PHE A 169 6.59 12.31 5.46
CA PHE A 169 7.47 11.34 6.11
C PHE A 169 8.72 11.99 6.71
N ALA A 170 9.29 12.98 6.01
CA ALA A 170 10.43 13.75 6.55
C ALA A 170 10.05 14.51 7.82
N SER A 171 8.89 15.15 7.86
CA SER A 171 8.40 15.90 9.02
C SER A 171 8.14 14.99 10.23
N LYS A 172 7.58 13.81 9.99
CA LYS A 172 7.35 12.81 11.05
C LYS A 172 8.66 12.25 11.57
N ALA A 173 9.59 11.89 10.68
CA ALA A 173 10.92 11.44 11.07
C ALA A 173 11.67 12.46 11.92
N ALA A 174 11.56 13.74 11.59
CA ALA A 174 12.19 14.81 12.38
C ALA A 174 11.73 14.86 13.84
N ASN A 175 10.51 14.41 14.15
CA ASN A 175 10.05 14.32 15.53
C ASN A 175 10.82 13.24 16.32
N TYR A 176 11.04 12.07 15.73
CA TYR A 176 11.80 10.99 16.36
C TYR A 176 13.30 11.30 16.46
N GLN A 177 13.84 12.05 15.50
CA GLN A 177 15.25 12.47 15.49
C GLN A 177 15.60 13.50 16.58
N LYS A 178 14.62 14.12 17.24
CA LYS A 178 14.86 15.03 18.39
C LYS A 178 15.44 14.30 19.59
N ASP A 179 15.02 13.04 19.77
CA ASP A 179 15.32 12.26 20.97
C ASP A 179 16.36 11.16 20.69
N VAL A 180 16.51 10.74 19.42
CA VAL A 180 17.36 9.62 19.04
C VAL A 180 18.19 9.94 17.81
N ASP A 181 19.49 9.72 17.89
CA ASP A 181 20.39 9.75 16.74
C ASP A 181 20.40 8.34 16.10
N PHE A 182 19.74 8.20 14.97
CA PHE A 182 19.58 6.91 14.26
C PHE A 182 20.80 6.60 13.39
N ASP A 183 21.26 5.35 13.44
CA ASP A 183 22.39 4.86 12.63
C ASP A 183 21.97 4.57 11.18
N TYR A 184 20.70 4.26 10.97
CA TYR A 184 20.19 3.87 9.65
C TYR A 184 18.69 4.15 9.49
N TYR A 185 18.28 4.43 8.24
CA TYR A 185 16.89 4.71 7.84
C TYR A 185 16.44 3.64 6.85
N LEU A 186 15.57 2.72 7.29
CA LEU A 186 15.14 1.56 6.51
C LEU A 186 13.74 1.78 5.93
N PHE A 187 13.65 1.81 4.60
CA PHE A 187 12.38 1.94 3.87
C PHE A 187 11.91 0.57 3.42
N SER A 188 10.90 0.01 4.11
CA SER A 188 10.32 -1.30 3.82
C SER A 188 9.04 -1.16 3.00
N TYR A 189 8.98 -1.84 1.86
CA TYR A 189 7.82 -1.90 0.96
C TYR A 189 7.29 -3.32 0.91
N HIS A 190 6.00 -3.49 0.65
CA HIS A 190 5.48 -4.83 0.42
C HIS A 190 6.13 -5.44 -0.82
N GLY A 191 6.71 -6.62 -0.68
CA GLY A 191 7.30 -7.35 -1.80
C GLY A 191 6.24 -7.80 -2.81
N VAL A 192 6.68 -7.98 -4.04
CA VAL A 192 5.90 -8.66 -5.08
C VAL A 192 6.80 -9.67 -5.80
N PRO A 193 6.24 -10.74 -6.39
CA PRO A 193 7.05 -11.66 -7.18
C PRO A 193 7.76 -10.95 -8.33
N GLU A 194 9.05 -11.25 -8.56
CA GLU A 194 9.83 -10.64 -9.65
C GLU A 194 9.15 -10.79 -11.02
N ARG A 195 8.44 -11.92 -11.23
CA ARG A 195 7.69 -12.14 -12.47
C ARG A 195 6.62 -11.08 -12.73
N HIS A 196 6.01 -10.47 -11.69
CA HIS A 196 5.05 -9.37 -11.85
C HIS A 196 5.73 -8.14 -12.45
N ILE A 197 6.94 -7.82 -11.99
CA ILE A 197 7.74 -6.72 -12.55
C ILE A 197 8.10 -6.99 -14.00
N ARG A 198 8.61 -8.21 -14.29
CA ARG A 198 8.99 -8.60 -15.66
C ARG A 198 7.81 -8.61 -16.64
N LYS A 199 6.61 -8.99 -16.19
CA LYS A 199 5.38 -8.90 -16.98
C LYS A 199 4.97 -7.46 -17.32
N GLY A 200 5.30 -6.50 -16.46
CA GLY A 200 5.07 -5.07 -16.69
C GLY A 200 6.05 -4.43 -17.66
N ASP A 201 7.18 -5.06 -17.97
CA ASP A 201 8.13 -4.60 -19.00
C ASP A 201 7.72 -5.10 -20.38
N TYR A 202 6.80 -4.38 -21.03
CA TYR A 202 6.34 -4.73 -22.38
C TYR A 202 7.44 -4.68 -23.45
N SER A 203 8.52 -3.92 -23.20
CA SER A 203 9.67 -3.87 -24.10
C SER A 203 10.55 -5.12 -24.01
N LYS A 204 10.49 -5.84 -22.88
CA LYS A 204 11.33 -6.99 -22.50
C LYS A 204 12.82 -6.69 -22.42
N ASN A 205 13.21 -5.42 -22.49
CA ASN A 205 14.61 -4.96 -22.54
C ASN A 205 14.94 -3.88 -21.51
N THR A 206 13.94 -3.38 -20.75
CA THR A 206 14.16 -2.29 -19.80
C THR A 206 14.48 -2.82 -18.41
N CYS A 207 13.85 -3.93 -18.00
CA CYS A 207 13.99 -4.45 -16.65
C CYS A 207 15.29 -5.25 -16.47
N VAL A 208 16.30 -4.58 -15.91
CA VAL A 208 17.57 -5.19 -15.47
C VAL A 208 17.70 -4.96 -13.97
N PHE A 209 17.37 -5.99 -13.19
CA PHE A 209 17.45 -5.88 -11.72
C PHE A 209 18.84 -5.44 -11.27
N GLY A 210 18.89 -4.45 -10.38
CA GLY A 210 20.11 -3.86 -9.86
C GLY A 210 20.50 -2.52 -10.48
N THR A 211 20.04 -2.18 -11.69
CA THR A 211 20.40 -0.92 -12.35
C THR A 211 19.22 -0.12 -12.88
N CYS A 212 18.18 -0.77 -13.40
CA CYS A 212 17.05 -0.05 -14.02
C CYS A 212 16.20 0.78 -13.05
N CYS A 213 16.41 0.66 -11.75
CA CYS A 213 15.69 1.41 -10.72
C CYS A 213 16.46 2.60 -10.14
N ASP A 214 17.63 2.91 -10.69
CA ASP A 214 18.46 4.03 -10.21
C ASP A 214 17.83 5.40 -10.51
N SER A 215 16.94 5.44 -11.49
CA SER A 215 16.14 6.64 -11.80
C SER A 215 14.82 6.26 -12.46
N ILE A 216 13.83 7.15 -12.37
CA ILE A 216 12.60 7.05 -13.14
C ILE A 216 12.84 7.59 -14.56
N THR A 217 12.39 6.84 -15.54
CA THR A 217 12.43 7.17 -16.96
C THR A 217 11.08 6.91 -17.61
N GLU A 218 10.87 7.37 -18.84
CA GLU A 218 9.66 7.05 -19.62
C GLU A 218 9.43 5.54 -19.78
N LYS A 219 10.49 4.72 -19.72
CA LYS A 219 10.40 3.27 -19.91
C LYS A 219 10.02 2.50 -18.64
N ASN A 220 10.28 3.06 -17.46
CA ASN A 220 10.05 2.40 -16.17
C ASN A 220 9.11 3.17 -15.23
N HIS A 221 8.49 4.27 -15.68
CA HIS A 221 7.62 5.10 -14.85
C HIS A 221 6.46 4.32 -14.20
N GLY A 222 5.96 3.27 -14.84
CA GLY A 222 4.92 2.37 -14.30
C GLY A 222 5.46 1.16 -13.51
N CYS A 223 6.77 1.08 -13.26
CA CYS A 223 7.37 -0.06 -12.57
C CYS A 223 7.31 0.13 -11.05
N TYR A 224 6.64 -0.78 -10.35
CA TYR A 224 6.52 -0.75 -8.88
C TYR A 224 7.87 -0.62 -8.18
N ARG A 225 8.85 -1.48 -8.52
CA ARG A 225 10.16 -1.47 -7.90
C ARG A 225 10.89 -0.13 -8.09
N ALA A 226 10.85 0.42 -9.32
CA ALA A 226 11.46 1.72 -9.60
C ALA A 226 10.80 2.85 -8.80
N GLN A 227 9.47 2.83 -8.68
CA GLN A 227 8.72 3.80 -7.88
C GLN A 227 9.03 3.68 -6.37
N CYS A 228 9.18 2.46 -5.82
CA CYS A 228 9.61 2.27 -4.43
C CYS A 228 10.99 2.89 -4.17
N HIS A 229 11.98 2.62 -5.04
CA HIS A 229 13.31 3.21 -4.92
C HIS A 229 13.29 4.74 -5.06
N GLU A 230 12.46 5.27 -5.96
CA GLU A 230 12.30 6.73 -6.10
C GLU A 230 11.63 7.36 -4.89
N THR A 231 10.60 6.73 -4.32
CA THR A 231 9.98 7.18 -3.07
C THR A 231 11.02 7.29 -1.95
N THR A 232 11.86 6.26 -1.80
CA THR A 232 12.97 6.27 -0.83
C THR A 232 13.90 7.46 -1.07
N ARG A 233 14.34 7.68 -2.32
CA ARG A 233 15.24 8.80 -2.66
C ARG A 233 14.62 10.15 -2.34
N ARG A 234 13.34 10.34 -2.65
CA ARG A 234 12.62 11.59 -2.37
C ARG A 234 12.50 11.88 -0.88
N ILE A 235 12.09 10.89 -0.08
CA ILE A 235 12.02 11.05 1.38
C ILE A 235 13.42 11.29 1.97
N ALA A 236 14.43 10.53 1.53
CA ALA A 236 15.80 10.69 1.98
C ALA A 236 16.38 12.09 1.64
N ALA A 237 16.03 12.61 0.45
CA ALA A 237 16.43 13.96 0.04
C ALA A 237 15.77 15.04 0.89
N GLU A 238 14.46 14.94 1.18
CA GLU A 238 13.74 15.86 2.07
C GLU A 238 14.31 15.82 3.51
N MET A 239 14.77 14.65 3.97
CA MET A 239 15.42 14.48 5.28
C MET A 239 16.91 14.89 5.27
N GLY A 240 17.52 15.20 4.13
CA GLY A 240 18.95 15.49 4.01
C GLY A 240 19.86 14.31 4.34
N LEU A 241 19.40 13.07 4.14
CA LEU A 241 20.17 11.85 4.46
C LEU A 241 21.35 11.66 3.52
N LYS A 242 22.46 11.19 4.07
CA LYS A 242 23.67 10.90 3.28
C LYS A 242 23.59 9.51 2.63
N PRO A 243 24.13 9.33 1.40
CA PRO A 243 24.26 8.00 0.81
C PRO A 243 24.95 7.01 1.78
N GLY A 244 24.39 5.79 1.86
CA GLY A 244 24.90 4.75 2.76
C GLY A 244 24.28 4.76 4.18
N THR A 245 23.49 5.79 4.55
CA THR A 245 22.76 5.81 5.82
C THR A 245 21.30 5.38 5.67
N PHE A 246 20.84 5.07 4.49
CA PHE A 246 19.46 4.63 4.21
C PHE A 246 19.41 3.59 3.11
N GLY A 247 18.31 2.85 3.03
CA GLY A 247 18.09 1.88 1.96
C GLY A 247 16.66 1.39 1.84
N THR A 248 16.38 0.79 0.67
CA THR A 248 15.09 0.18 0.34
C THR A 248 15.16 -1.32 0.55
N ALA A 249 14.14 -1.89 1.21
CA ALA A 249 13.95 -3.33 1.36
C ALA A 249 12.50 -3.73 1.08
N PHE A 250 12.26 -5.03 0.92
CA PHE A 250 10.94 -5.56 0.59
C PHE A 250 10.54 -6.65 1.59
N GLN A 251 9.34 -6.50 2.18
CA GLN A 251 8.76 -7.37 3.20
C GLN A 251 7.77 -8.39 2.64
N SER A 252 7.27 -9.30 3.48
CA SER A 252 6.10 -10.16 3.22
C SER A 252 6.26 -11.16 2.07
N ARG A 253 7.48 -11.67 1.83
CA ARG A 253 7.69 -12.72 0.82
C ARG A 253 6.87 -13.98 1.13
N LEU A 254 6.31 -14.60 0.09
CA LEU A 254 5.49 -15.80 0.23
C LEU A 254 5.92 -16.89 -0.76
N GLY A 255 6.01 -18.13 -0.28
CA GLY A 255 6.27 -19.29 -1.12
C GLY A 255 7.73 -19.41 -1.57
N ARG A 256 7.96 -20.07 -2.73
CA ARG A 256 9.30 -20.38 -3.26
C ARG A 256 9.72 -19.56 -4.47
N ASP A 257 8.81 -18.78 -5.03
CA ASP A 257 9.12 -17.90 -6.15
C ASP A 257 10.09 -16.80 -5.74
N PRO A 258 10.95 -16.30 -6.63
CA PRO A 258 11.74 -15.11 -6.36
C PRO A 258 10.84 -13.89 -6.17
N TRP A 259 11.00 -13.21 -5.03
CA TRP A 259 10.35 -11.94 -4.72
C TRP A 259 11.36 -10.81 -4.80
N LEU A 260 10.88 -9.57 -4.87
CA LEU A 260 11.73 -8.39 -4.86
C LEU A 260 12.69 -8.39 -3.68
N GLN A 261 13.92 -8.01 -3.97
CA GLN A 261 15.03 -7.93 -3.02
C GLN A 261 15.61 -6.50 -2.99
N PRO A 262 16.36 -6.18 -1.88
CA PRO A 262 16.71 -7.04 -0.72
C PRO A 262 15.51 -7.30 0.20
N TYR A 263 15.49 -8.45 0.88
CA TYR A 263 14.44 -8.78 1.84
C TYR A 263 14.65 -8.01 3.16
N THR A 264 13.56 -7.53 3.77
CA THR A 264 13.64 -6.68 4.97
C THR A 264 14.24 -7.44 6.16
N ASP A 265 13.83 -8.68 6.40
CA ASP A 265 14.35 -9.52 7.47
C ASP A 265 15.86 -9.83 7.36
N GLU A 266 16.35 -10.06 6.15
CA GLU A 266 17.77 -10.27 5.86
C GLU A 266 18.56 -8.97 5.96
N THR A 267 17.97 -7.85 5.50
CA THR A 267 18.57 -6.52 5.60
C THR A 267 18.77 -6.10 7.05
N ILE A 268 17.79 -6.34 7.93
CA ILE A 268 17.87 -6.07 9.37
C ILE A 268 19.07 -6.79 9.99
N LYS A 269 19.18 -8.11 9.77
CA LYS A 269 20.29 -8.92 10.30
C LYS A 269 21.65 -8.44 9.81
N LYS A 270 21.73 -8.07 8.52
CA LYS A 270 22.95 -7.51 7.93
C LYS A 270 23.33 -6.19 8.59
N LEU A 271 22.38 -5.26 8.74
CA LEU A 271 22.62 -3.95 9.35
C LEU A 271 23.12 -4.07 10.79
N VAL A 272 22.52 -4.96 11.59
CA VAL A 272 23.00 -5.24 12.96
C VAL A 272 24.42 -5.80 12.94
N GLY A 273 24.73 -6.71 12.01
CA GLY A 273 26.08 -7.24 11.83
C GLY A 273 27.12 -6.17 11.41
N GLU A 274 26.67 -5.11 10.74
CA GLU A 274 27.47 -3.92 10.38
C GLU A 274 27.53 -2.89 11.52
N GLY A 275 26.98 -3.19 12.71
CA GLY A 275 27.04 -2.33 13.88
C GLY A 275 25.93 -1.27 13.95
N LYS A 276 24.89 -1.35 13.10
CA LYS A 276 23.74 -0.45 13.18
C LYS A 276 22.81 -0.88 14.31
N LYS A 277 22.72 -0.06 15.35
CA LYS A 277 22.01 -0.35 16.59
C LYS A 277 20.71 0.41 16.76
N LYS A 278 20.52 1.49 16.00
CA LYS A 278 19.35 2.36 16.08
C LYS A 278 18.79 2.59 14.68
N ILE A 279 17.60 2.04 14.40
CA ILE A 279 16.97 2.11 13.09
C ILE A 279 15.65 2.85 13.16
N LEU A 280 15.46 3.83 12.27
CA LEU A 280 14.17 4.42 11.95
C LEU A 280 13.61 3.74 10.70
N ALA A 281 12.49 3.04 10.86
CA ALA A 281 11.83 2.30 9.81
C ALA A 281 10.66 3.09 9.21
N PHE A 282 10.42 2.89 7.91
CA PHE A 282 9.35 3.50 7.16
C PHE A 282 8.62 2.43 6.34
N SER A 283 7.31 2.57 6.19
CA SER A 283 6.48 1.73 5.31
C SER A 283 5.69 2.56 4.29
N PRO A 284 6.35 3.28 3.36
CA PRO A 284 5.69 4.29 2.54
C PRO A 284 4.92 3.71 1.34
N ALA A 285 4.65 2.41 1.32
CA ALA A 285 3.67 1.78 0.44
C ALA A 285 2.24 1.83 1.02
N PHE A 286 2.10 2.20 2.29
CA PHE A 286 0.84 2.18 3.03
C PHE A 286 0.47 3.61 3.48
N VAL A 287 -0.74 4.06 3.14
CA VAL A 287 -1.24 5.37 3.54
C VAL A 287 -1.97 5.35 4.87
N ALA A 288 -2.35 4.17 5.35
CA ALA A 288 -2.98 3.96 6.65
C ALA A 288 -2.31 2.79 7.37
N ASP A 289 -2.23 2.88 8.69
CA ASP A 289 -1.72 1.80 9.51
C ASP A 289 -2.59 0.56 9.37
N CYS A 290 -1.93 -0.57 9.26
CA CYS A 290 -2.53 -1.85 8.96
C CYS A 290 -1.66 -2.98 9.52
N LEU A 291 -2.01 -4.21 9.22
CA LEU A 291 -1.26 -5.38 9.68
C LEU A 291 0.21 -5.34 9.25
N GLU A 292 0.45 -4.95 8.00
CA GLU A 292 1.79 -4.90 7.40
C GLU A 292 2.66 -3.78 7.97
N THR A 293 2.08 -2.71 8.50
CA THR A 293 2.82 -1.63 9.16
C THR A 293 2.96 -1.89 10.65
N THR A 294 1.85 -1.96 11.39
CA THR A 294 1.85 -2.02 12.86
C THR A 294 2.43 -3.33 13.36
N ILE A 295 1.96 -4.46 12.85
CA ILE A 295 2.40 -5.77 13.35
C ILE A 295 3.72 -6.18 12.69
N GLU A 296 3.78 -6.28 11.35
CA GLU A 296 4.97 -6.82 10.67
C GLU A 296 6.19 -5.90 10.86
N VAL A 297 6.07 -4.60 10.53
CA VAL A 297 7.23 -3.70 10.62
C VAL A 297 7.40 -3.13 12.03
N GLY A 298 6.31 -2.81 12.73
CA GLY A 298 6.35 -2.20 14.04
C GLY A 298 6.72 -3.18 15.18
N GLU A 299 6.25 -4.43 15.12
CA GLU A 299 6.43 -5.43 16.19
C GLU A 299 7.35 -6.57 15.75
N GLU A 300 7.00 -7.37 14.71
CA GLU A 300 7.78 -8.55 14.33
C GLU A 300 9.21 -8.20 13.90
N TYR A 301 9.41 -7.13 13.11
CA TYR A 301 10.76 -6.70 12.72
C TYR A 301 11.51 -5.98 13.83
N LYS A 302 10.81 -5.35 14.77
CA LYS A 302 11.42 -4.86 16.00
C LYS A 302 11.98 -6.01 16.84
N GLU A 303 11.19 -7.05 17.10
CA GLU A 303 11.63 -8.25 17.81
C GLU A 303 12.84 -8.88 17.11
N LEU A 304 12.77 -9.09 15.80
CA LEU A 304 13.88 -9.62 15.00
C LEU A 304 15.15 -8.76 15.12
N PHE A 305 15.02 -7.44 15.15
CA PHE A 305 16.13 -6.51 15.30
C PHE A 305 16.75 -6.59 16.68
N GLU A 306 15.94 -6.63 17.73
CA GLU A 306 16.38 -6.76 19.11
C GLU A 306 17.05 -8.12 19.36
N GLU A 307 16.49 -9.23 18.86
CA GLU A 307 17.09 -10.57 18.91
C GLU A 307 18.46 -10.64 18.22
N ALA A 308 18.61 -9.89 17.10
CA ALA A 308 19.89 -9.80 16.41
C ALA A 308 20.93 -8.93 17.15
N GLY A 309 20.53 -8.21 18.21
CA GLY A 309 21.38 -7.34 19.02
C GLY A 309 21.26 -5.85 18.68
N GLY A 310 20.16 -5.42 18.08
CA GLY A 310 19.78 -4.02 17.94
C GLY A 310 19.34 -3.41 19.27
N GLU A 311 19.31 -2.09 19.37
CA GLU A 311 19.04 -1.36 20.62
C GLU A 311 17.78 -0.50 20.55
N HIS A 312 17.51 0.10 19.39
CA HIS A 312 16.37 1.00 19.22
C HIS A 312 15.78 0.87 17.83
N TRP A 313 14.54 0.42 17.76
CA TRP A 313 13.73 0.35 16.56
C TRP A 313 12.52 1.26 16.68
N GLN A 314 12.31 2.14 15.71
CA GLN A 314 11.14 2.99 15.64
C GLN A 314 10.53 2.92 14.24
N LEU A 315 9.23 2.66 14.15
CA LEU A 315 8.47 2.81 12.91
C LEU A 315 7.88 4.23 12.85
N VAL A 316 8.01 4.88 11.70
CA VAL A 316 7.29 6.13 11.39
C VAL A 316 5.87 5.76 10.98
N GLU A 317 4.89 6.41 11.60
CA GLU A 317 3.48 6.19 11.31
C GLU A 317 3.09 6.51 9.86
N SER A 318 2.07 5.83 9.33
CA SER A 318 1.48 6.11 8.02
C SER A 318 0.76 7.47 8.02
N LEU A 319 0.27 7.93 6.84
CA LEU A 319 -0.44 9.20 6.74
C LEU A 319 -1.75 9.21 7.55
N ASN A 320 -2.39 8.07 7.68
CA ASN A 320 -3.64 7.87 8.43
C ASN A 320 -4.73 8.87 8.03
N ASN A 321 -5.25 9.65 8.98
CA ASN A 321 -6.21 10.73 8.74
C ASN A 321 -5.59 12.13 8.91
N SER A 322 -4.29 12.26 8.61
CA SER A 322 -3.62 13.54 8.74
C SER A 322 -4.18 14.61 7.78
N PRO A 323 -4.18 15.89 8.17
CA PRO A 323 -4.58 16.96 7.27
C PRO A 323 -3.72 17.03 6.00
N GLU A 324 -2.44 16.68 6.10
CA GLU A 324 -1.52 16.62 4.96
C GLU A 324 -1.97 15.60 3.92
N TRP A 325 -2.49 14.44 4.37
CA TRP A 325 -3.03 13.42 3.47
C TRP A 325 -4.29 13.91 2.75
N VAL A 326 -5.20 14.57 3.47
CA VAL A 326 -6.38 15.19 2.86
C VAL A 326 -5.98 16.24 1.81
N GLY A 327 -4.96 17.06 2.09
CA GLY A 327 -4.42 18.04 1.15
C GLY A 327 -3.81 17.40 -0.13
N ILE A 328 -3.09 16.29 0.02
CA ILE A 328 -2.58 15.52 -1.13
C ILE A 328 -3.74 15.02 -2.00
N LEU A 329 -4.77 14.46 -1.38
CA LEU A 329 -5.95 13.96 -2.10
C LEU A 329 -6.71 15.07 -2.81
N GLU A 330 -6.88 16.24 -2.16
CA GLU A 330 -7.48 17.43 -2.80
C GLU A 330 -6.72 17.80 -4.07
N ASP A 331 -5.39 17.93 -3.97
CA ASP A 331 -4.54 18.29 -5.11
C ASP A 331 -4.65 17.26 -6.25
N LEU A 332 -4.68 15.97 -5.92
CA LEU A 332 -4.93 14.91 -6.89
C LEU A 332 -6.29 15.03 -7.57
N VAL A 333 -7.35 15.40 -6.83
CA VAL A 333 -8.71 15.59 -7.37
C VAL A 333 -8.76 16.81 -8.31
N ILE A 334 -8.13 17.92 -7.91
CA ILE A 334 -8.13 19.17 -8.69
C ILE A 334 -7.35 18.98 -10.02
N LYS A 335 -6.25 18.23 -10.00
CA LYS A 335 -5.41 17.98 -11.18
C LYS A 335 -5.96 16.87 -12.10
N SER A 336 -6.90 16.09 -11.63
CA SER A 336 -7.53 15.01 -12.40
C SER A 336 -8.62 15.53 -13.33
#